data_201414216261a0df0ebafadc99b642eb
#
_entry.id   201414216261a0df0ebafadc99b642eb
#
_cell.length_a   1.000
_cell.length_b   1.000
_cell.length_c   1.000
_cell.angle_alpha   90.00
_cell.angle_beta   90.00
_cell.angle_gamma   90.00
#
_symmetry.space_group_name_H-M   'P 1'
#
loop_
_entity.id
_entity.type
_entity.pdbx_description
1 polymer ?
#
loop_
_entity_poly.entity_id
_entity_poly.type
_entity_poly.pdbx_seq_one_letter_code
_entity_poly.pdbx_strand_id
1 'polypeptide(L)'
;MAAKFTAGTVAFGAAAAIMAPTASAAPDSDWDRLAQCEAGGNWHINTGNGFYGGLQFNQQTWQANGGGEFAATADQASREQQIVVAERVLASQGWGAWPACSASLGLNSAPTQRTAPSAAPKAPTQAPAPVKQAAAQKSDELAVDALYNTIKNAANSYGLALPPQFTELYKANRHDFNNFYSANRNVIDPIAQMIENITR
;
A
#
# COMPACT_ATOMS: atom_id res chain seq x y z
N MET A 1 25.67 -76.71 19.73
CA MET A 1 24.59 -75.85 19.18
C MET A 1 25.09 -74.42 19.21
N ALA A 2 25.46 -73.87 18.08
CA ALA A 2 26.03 -72.52 17.96
C ALA A 2 24.98 -71.58 17.37
N ALA A 3 24.55 -70.62 18.12
CA ALA A 3 23.61 -69.57 17.64
C ALA A 3 24.42 -68.44 16.98
N LYS A 4 24.15 -68.17 15.69
CA LYS A 4 24.73 -67.07 14.95
C LYS A 4 23.86 -65.85 15.16
N PHE A 5 24.39 -64.81 15.76
CA PHE A 5 23.78 -63.47 15.81
C PHE A 5 24.18 -62.72 14.54
N THR A 6 23.21 -62.39 13.68
CA THR A 6 23.39 -61.48 12.54
C THR A 6 23.18 -60.03 13.00
N ALA A 7 24.24 -59.25 12.94
CA ALA A 7 24.17 -57.81 13.20
C ALA A 7 23.52 -57.11 12.00
N GLY A 8 22.33 -56.51 12.23
CA GLY A 8 21.68 -55.65 11.24
C GLY A 8 22.25 -54.24 11.34
N THR A 9 22.88 -53.79 10.27
CA THR A 9 23.31 -52.41 10.08
C THR A 9 22.12 -51.55 9.73
N VAL A 10 21.71 -50.69 10.63
CA VAL A 10 20.72 -49.62 10.36
C VAL A 10 21.44 -48.48 9.68
N ALA A 11 21.22 -48.29 8.37
CA ALA A 11 21.69 -47.13 7.65
C ALA A 11 20.80 -45.92 7.99
N PHE A 12 21.31 -44.99 8.81
CA PHE A 12 20.70 -43.69 8.97
C PHE A 12 20.91 -42.90 7.68
N GLY A 13 19.88 -42.80 6.85
CA GLY A 13 19.81 -41.88 5.74
C GLY A 13 19.66 -40.44 6.30
N ALA A 14 20.75 -39.68 6.25
CA ALA A 14 20.69 -38.23 6.48
C ALA A 14 19.92 -37.61 5.32
N ALA A 15 18.64 -37.30 5.53
CA ALA A 15 17.90 -36.41 4.65
C ALA A 15 18.46 -34.99 4.82
N ALA A 16 19.37 -34.60 3.94
CA ALA A 16 19.76 -33.20 3.81
C ALA A 16 18.53 -32.43 3.31
N ALA A 17 17.80 -31.79 4.23
CA ALA A 17 16.80 -30.81 3.89
C ALA A 17 17.53 -29.65 3.17
N ILE A 18 17.43 -29.60 1.85
CA ILE A 18 17.85 -28.45 1.06
C ILE A 18 16.91 -27.32 1.47
N MET A 19 17.38 -26.44 2.36
CA MET A 19 16.72 -25.15 2.60
C MET A 19 16.88 -24.35 1.32
N ALA A 20 15.90 -24.46 0.42
CA ALA A 20 15.75 -23.50 -0.66
C ALA A 20 15.59 -22.12 0.00
N PRO A 21 16.34 -21.09 -0.45
CA PRO A 21 16.14 -19.75 0.07
C PRO A 21 14.66 -19.41 -0.14
N THR A 22 13.93 -19.19 0.96
CA THR A 22 12.56 -18.70 0.89
C THR A 22 12.66 -17.30 0.27
N ALA A 23 12.22 -17.16 -0.98
CA ALA A 23 12.12 -15.85 -1.60
C ALA A 23 11.25 -14.99 -0.67
N SER A 24 11.82 -13.88 -0.20
CA SER A 24 11.09 -12.94 0.65
C SER A 24 9.92 -12.38 -0.13
N ALA A 25 8.77 -12.24 0.52
CA ALA A 25 7.62 -11.55 -0.05
C ALA A 25 7.99 -10.17 -0.57
N ALA A 26 7.39 -9.74 -1.67
CA ALA A 26 7.62 -8.41 -2.21
C ALA A 26 7.19 -7.34 -1.17
N PRO A 27 8.14 -6.56 -0.63
CA PRO A 27 7.81 -5.51 0.32
C PRO A 27 7.11 -4.35 -0.41
N ASP A 28 6.36 -3.53 0.32
CA ASP A 28 5.70 -2.34 -0.23
C ASP A 28 6.67 -1.39 -0.94
N SER A 29 7.91 -1.30 -0.43
CA SER A 29 8.97 -0.50 -1.03
C SER A 29 9.35 -0.92 -2.45
N ASP A 30 9.20 -2.20 -2.81
CA ASP A 30 9.46 -2.66 -4.18
C ASP A 30 8.38 -2.13 -5.13
N TRP A 31 7.13 -2.14 -4.68
CA TRP A 31 6.01 -1.57 -5.44
C TRP A 31 6.11 -0.05 -5.58
N ASP A 32 6.54 0.66 -4.54
CA ASP A 32 6.76 2.12 -4.61
C ASP A 32 7.91 2.47 -5.57
N ARG A 33 9.01 1.71 -5.54
CA ARG A 33 10.13 1.88 -6.47
C ARG A 33 9.70 1.60 -7.91
N LEU A 34 8.89 0.55 -8.10
CA LEU A 34 8.32 0.23 -9.42
C LEU A 34 7.42 1.34 -9.91
N ALA A 35 6.49 1.83 -9.08
CA ALA A 35 5.60 2.95 -9.41
C ALA A 35 6.39 4.24 -9.70
N GLN A 36 7.48 4.48 -8.97
CA GLN A 36 8.36 5.60 -9.26
C GLN A 36 9.01 5.49 -10.64
N CYS A 37 9.40 4.29 -11.07
CA CYS A 37 9.98 4.04 -12.37
C CYS A 37 8.93 4.10 -13.51
N GLU A 38 7.75 3.49 -13.32
CA GLU A 38 6.70 3.38 -14.34
C GLU A 38 5.88 4.67 -14.52
N ALA A 39 5.64 5.39 -13.41
CA ALA A 39 4.65 6.46 -13.35
C ALA A 39 5.13 7.72 -12.59
N GLY A 40 6.42 7.81 -12.28
CA GLY A 40 6.93 8.91 -11.47
C GLY A 40 6.34 8.95 -10.05
N GLY A 41 5.86 7.81 -9.53
CA GLY A 41 5.21 7.71 -8.23
C GLY A 41 3.74 8.15 -8.19
N ASN A 42 3.16 8.50 -9.34
CA ASN A 42 1.75 8.92 -9.39
C ASN A 42 0.83 7.69 -9.54
N TRP A 43 0.25 7.24 -8.44
CA TRP A 43 -0.67 6.10 -8.40
C TRP A 43 -1.99 6.33 -9.13
N HIS A 44 -2.35 7.59 -9.44
CA HIS A 44 -3.57 7.96 -10.14
C HIS A 44 -3.32 8.48 -11.55
N ILE A 45 -2.15 8.17 -12.13
CA ILE A 45 -1.81 8.64 -13.47
C ILE A 45 -2.73 8.00 -14.52
N ASN A 46 -3.21 8.85 -15.44
CA ASN A 46 -3.94 8.47 -16.64
C ASN A 46 -3.67 9.52 -17.72
N THR A 47 -2.77 9.22 -18.62
CA THR A 47 -2.39 10.13 -19.73
C THR A 47 -3.14 9.83 -21.03
N GLY A 48 -4.08 8.88 -21.02
CA GLY A 48 -4.82 8.44 -22.19
C GLY A 48 -4.03 7.53 -23.14
N ASN A 49 -2.86 7.02 -22.70
CA ASN A 49 -2.02 6.09 -23.49
C ASN A 49 -2.48 4.62 -23.41
N GLY A 50 -3.60 4.34 -22.72
CA GLY A 50 -4.13 2.99 -22.51
C GLY A 50 -3.54 2.24 -21.31
N PHE A 51 -2.65 2.90 -20.54
CA PHE A 51 -2.10 2.40 -19.28
C PHE A 51 -2.55 3.27 -18.11
N TYR A 52 -2.81 2.64 -16.97
CA TYR A 52 -3.51 3.26 -15.84
C TYR A 52 -2.80 2.99 -14.52
N GLY A 53 -2.75 4.01 -13.67
CA GLY A 53 -2.26 3.91 -12.30
C GLY A 53 -0.74 3.82 -12.18
N GLY A 54 -0.27 3.76 -10.94
CA GLY A 54 1.16 3.82 -10.62
C GLY A 54 1.99 2.69 -11.22
N LEU A 55 1.36 1.54 -11.49
CA LEU A 55 2.01 0.36 -12.04
C LEU A 55 1.68 0.12 -13.53
N GLN A 56 1.12 1.11 -14.20
CA GLN A 56 0.85 1.14 -15.63
C GLN A 56 0.14 -0.14 -16.14
N PHE A 57 -0.98 -0.49 -15.51
CA PHE A 57 -1.82 -1.59 -15.99
C PHE A 57 -2.53 -1.21 -17.28
N ASN A 58 -2.51 -2.09 -18.28
CA ASN A 58 -3.51 -2.02 -19.33
C ASN A 58 -4.86 -2.57 -18.81
N GLN A 59 -5.95 -2.16 -19.45
CA GLN A 59 -7.30 -2.50 -19.00
C GLN A 59 -7.57 -4.02 -18.94
N GLN A 60 -7.03 -4.77 -19.91
CA GLN A 60 -7.22 -6.22 -19.96
C GLN A 60 -6.52 -6.92 -18.79
N THR A 61 -5.26 -6.57 -18.51
CA THR A 61 -4.51 -7.11 -17.37
C THR A 61 -5.18 -6.75 -16.05
N TRP A 62 -5.66 -5.51 -15.90
CA TRP A 62 -6.40 -5.07 -14.72
C TRP A 62 -7.63 -5.94 -14.45
N GLN A 63 -8.50 -6.12 -15.45
CA GLN A 63 -9.71 -6.91 -15.33
C GLN A 63 -9.43 -8.40 -15.12
N ALA A 64 -8.50 -8.98 -15.89
CA ALA A 64 -8.16 -10.40 -15.82
C ALA A 64 -7.59 -10.82 -14.44
N ASN A 65 -6.97 -9.87 -13.70
CA ASN A 65 -6.43 -10.13 -12.37
C ASN A 65 -7.35 -9.59 -11.25
N GLY A 66 -8.63 -9.39 -11.55
CA GLY A 66 -9.64 -9.04 -10.55
C GLY A 66 -9.64 -7.57 -10.12
N GLY A 67 -8.99 -6.68 -10.87
CA GLY A 67 -8.95 -5.26 -10.57
C GLY A 67 -10.33 -4.60 -10.62
N GLY A 68 -11.23 -5.16 -11.43
CA GLY A 68 -12.62 -4.69 -11.52
C GLY A 68 -13.42 -4.75 -10.22
N GLU A 69 -12.98 -5.54 -9.23
CA GLU A 69 -13.59 -5.55 -7.89
C GLU A 69 -13.32 -4.25 -7.11
N PHE A 70 -12.26 -3.53 -7.46
CA PHE A 70 -11.85 -2.30 -6.79
C PHE A 70 -12.30 -1.05 -7.57
N ALA A 71 -11.99 -1.01 -8.88
CA ALA A 71 -12.32 0.13 -9.72
C ALA A 71 -12.38 -0.28 -11.20
N ALA A 72 -13.03 0.55 -12.02
CA ALA A 72 -13.13 0.31 -13.46
C ALA A 72 -11.75 0.29 -14.14
N THR A 73 -10.85 1.18 -13.73
CA THR A 73 -9.46 1.29 -14.19
C THR A 73 -8.52 1.44 -13.01
N ALA A 74 -7.24 1.10 -13.16
CA ALA A 74 -6.28 1.08 -12.07
C ALA A 74 -6.02 2.47 -11.45
N ASP A 75 -6.05 3.54 -12.23
CA ASP A 75 -5.88 4.93 -11.76
C ASP A 75 -6.97 5.39 -10.77
N GLN A 76 -8.13 4.72 -10.78
CA GLN A 76 -9.26 4.98 -9.86
C GLN A 76 -9.20 4.14 -8.58
N ALA A 77 -8.32 3.16 -8.51
CA ALA A 77 -8.11 2.32 -7.34
C ALA A 77 -7.06 2.94 -6.41
N SER A 78 -7.12 2.62 -5.11
CA SER A 78 -6.08 3.04 -4.18
C SER A 78 -4.75 2.33 -4.50
N ARG A 79 -3.64 2.88 -3.96
CA ARG A 79 -2.32 2.26 -4.05
C ARG A 79 -2.35 0.79 -3.59
N GLU A 80 -2.95 0.52 -2.44
CA GLU A 80 -3.04 -0.81 -1.84
C GLU A 80 -3.83 -1.77 -2.72
N GLN A 81 -4.92 -1.31 -3.33
CA GLN A 81 -5.73 -2.09 -4.27
C GLN A 81 -4.95 -2.40 -5.55
N GLN A 82 -4.20 -1.43 -6.07
CA GLN A 82 -3.33 -1.65 -7.21
C GLN A 82 -2.23 -2.67 -6.89
N ILE A 83 -1.63 -2.62 -5.70
CA ILE A 83 -0.62 -3.59 -5.25
C ILE A 83 -1.23 -5.00 -5.13
N VAL A 84 -2.46 -5.16 -4.61
CA VAL A 84 -3.13 -6.47 -4.57
C VAL A 84 -3.27 -7.08 -5.97
N VAL A 85 -3.67 -6.28 -6.95
CA VAL A 85 -3.77 -6.75 -8.34
C VAL A 85 -2.37 -7.04 -8.93
N ALA A 86 -1.38 -6.21 -8.60
CA ALA A 86 0.01 -6.41 -9.01
C ALA A 86 0.61 -7.71 -8.47
N GLU A 87 0.32 -8.07 -7.23
CA GLU A 87 0.74 -9.34 -6.63
C GLU A 87 0.13 -10.55 -7.37
N ARG A 88 -1.12 -10.43 -7.83
CA ARG A 88 -1.76 -11.46 -8.67
C ARG A 88 -1.11 -11.57 -10.04
N VAL A 89 -0.75 -10.43 -10.64
CA VAL A 89 0.03 -10.38 -11.89
C VAL A 89 1.43 -10.97 -11.67
N LEU A 90 2.10 -10.62 -10.58
CA LEU A 90 3.41 -11.15 -10.22
C LEU A 90 3.35 -12.68 -10.05
N ALA A 91 2.29 -13.21 -9.44
CA ALA A 91 2.11 -14.64 -9.25
C ALA A 91 1.91 -15.40 -10.57
N SER A 92 1.29 -14.78 -11.57
CA SER A 92 0.96 -15.41 -12.86
C SER A 92 1.99 -15.14 -13.95
N GLN A 93 2.64 -13.98 -13.96
CA GLN A 93 3.52 -13.51 -15.03
C GLN A 93 4.95 -13.21 -14.57
N GLY A 94 5.18 -13.17 -13.27
CA GLY A 94 6.47 -12.76 -12.71
C GLY A 94 6.75 -11.27 -12.95
N TRP A 95 7.96 -10.85 -12.58
CA TRP A 95 8.44 -9.47 -12.79
C TRP A 95 8.56 -9.08 -14.27
N GLY A 96 8.47 -10.05 -15.18
CA GLY A 96 8.43 -9.82 -16.63
C GLY A 96 7.20 -9.03 -17.09
N ALA A 97 6.17 -8.85 -16.26
CA ALA A 97 5.06 -7.93 -16.52
C ALA A 97 5.51 -6.45 -16.60
N TRP A 98 6.63 -6.12 -15.96
CA TRP A 98 7.26 -4.79 -15.95
C TRP A 98 8.73 -4.88 -16.36
N PRO A 99 9.05 -5.29 -17.61
CA PRO A 99 10.38 -5.78 -17.96
C PRO A 99 11.50 -4.75 -17.82
N ALA A 100 11.24 -3.49 -18.17
CA ALA A 100 12.25 -2.43 -18.11
C ALA A 100 12.53 -2.01 -16.66
N CYS A 101 11.47 -1.66 -15.90
CA CYS A 101 11.61 -1.15 -14.55
C CYS A 101 12.01 -2.24 -13.55
N SER A 102 11.45 -3.45 -13.65
CA SER A 102 11.82 -4.53 -12.74
C SER A 102 13.28 -4.95 -12.88
N ALA A 103 13.78 -5.03 -14.12
CA ALA A 103 15.19 -5.33 -14.38
C ALA A 103 16.13 -4.24 -13.87
N SER A 104 15.83 -2.97 -14.15
CA SER A 104 16.64 -1.84 -13.72
C SER A 104 16.71 -1.69 -12.19
N LEU A 105 15.65 -2.10 -11.49
CA LEU A 105 15.54 -2.05 -10.04
C LEU A 105 16.03 -3.33 -9.35
N GLY A 106 16.35 -4.39 -10.10
CA GLY A 106 16.77 -5.69 -9.58
C GLY A 106 15.67 -6.38 -8.77
N LEU A 107 14.39 -6.20 -9.13
CA LEU A 107 13.26 -6.79 -8.42
C LEU A 107 13.21 -8.31 -8.68
N ASN A 108 13.20 -9.09 -7.61
CA ASN A 108 13.20 -10.55 -7.66
C ASN A 108 12.41 -11.20 -6.52
N SER A 109 11.69 -10.41 -5.73
CA SER A 109 10.87 -10.88 -4.61
C SER A 109 9.76 -11.81 -5.09
N ALA A 110 9.36 -12.76 -4.24
CA ALA A 110 8.24 -13.65 -4.53
C ALA A 110 6.89 -12.94 -4.39
N PRO A 111 5.85 -13.37 -5.13
CA PRO A 111 4.51 -12.85 -4.96
C PRO A 111 3.95 -13.17 -3.57
N THR A 112 3.15 -12.26 -3.03
CA THR A 112 2.46 -12.42 -1.75
C THR A 112 0.97 -12.29 -1.95
N GLN A 113 0.19 -13.18 -1.31
CA GLN A 113 -1.26 -12.96 -1.26
C GLN A 113 -1.57 -11.83 -0.29
N ARG A 114 -2.11 -10.75 -0.83
CA ARG A 114 -2.55 -9.59 -0.06
C ARG A 114 -4.08 -9.47 -0.11
N THR A 115 -4.64 -8.99 0.98
CA THR A 115 -6.02 -8.50 1.02
C THR A 115 -5.97 -6.98 1.02
N ALA A 116 -6.59 -6.37 0.01
CA ALA A 116 -6.77 -4.92 0.06
C ALA A 116 -7.75 -4.56 1.18
N PRO A 117 -7.59 -3.37 1.79
CA PRO A 117 -8.68 -2.79 2.55
C PRO A 117 -9.94 -2.80 1.66
N SER A 118 -11.04 -3.35 2.16
CA SER A 118 -12.30 -3.34 1.44
C SER A 118 -12.56 -1.91 0.97
N ALA A 119 -12.89 -1.74 -0.32
CA ALA A 119 -13.35 -0.45 -0.80
C ALA A 119 -14.43 0.02 0.16
N ALA A 120 -14.28 1.22 0.71
CA ALA A 120 -15.35 1.81 1.48
C ALA A 120 -16.62 1.70 0.62
N PRO A 121 -17.76 1.23 1.17
CA PRO A 121 -18.97 1.04 0.39
C PRO A 121 -19.24 2.33 -0.37
N LYS A 122 -19.39 2.23 -1.71
CA LYS A 122 -19.86 3.36 -2.51
C LYS A 122 -21.09 3.90 -1.81
N ALA A 123 -20.97 5.10 -1.29
CA ALA A 123 -22.11 5.78 -0.67
C ALA A 123 -23.28 5.71 -1.67
N PRO A 124 -24.48 5.28 -1.22
CA PRO A 124 -25.64 5.29 -2.10
C PRO A 124 -25.83 6.72 -2.61
N THR A 125 -25.98 6.85 -3.93
CA THR A 125 -26.33 8.10 -4.60
C THR A 125 -27.74 8.50 -4.17
N GLN A 126 -27.84 9.06 -2.97
CA GLN A 126 -28.97 9.88 -2.56
C GLN A 126 -28.45 11.30 -2.43
N ALA A 127 -28.89 12.13 -3.35
CA ALA A 127 -28.69 13.56 -3.25
C ALA A 127 -29.34 14.04 -1.95
N PRO A 128 -28.59 14.62 -1.00
CA PRO A 128 -29.20 15.34 0.11
C PRO A 128 -29.66 16.70 -0.40
N ALA A 129 -30.87 17.08 0.04
CA ALA A 129 -31.42 18.42 -0.12
C ALA A 129 -30.43 19.51 0.39
N PRO A 130 -30.52 20.76 -0.11
CA PRO A 130 -29.52 21.76 0.10
C PRO A 130 -29.42 22.17 1.57
N VAL A 131 -28.35 21.81 2.24
CA VAL A 131 -27.95 22.40 3.51
C VAL A 131 -27.24 23.72 3.18
N LYS A 132 -27.75 24.78 3.77
CA LYS A 132 -27.28 26.16 3.63
C LYS A 132 -25.76 26.25 3.78
N GLN A 133 -25.14 26.95 2.83
CA GLN A 133 -23.74 27.30 2.80
C GLN A 133 -23.32 27.99 4.10
N ALA A 134 -22.42 27.36 4.83
CA ALA A 134 -21.56 28.03 5.77
C ALA A 134 -20.20 28.24 5.08
N ALA A 135 -19.87 29.50 4.95
CA ALA A 135 -18.58 30.13 4.66
C ALA A 135 -17.52 29.34 3.87
N ALA A 136 -17.11 29.93 2.75
CA ALA A 136 -15.98 29.57 1.92
C ALA A 136 -14.75 29.17 2.74
N GLN A 137 -14.53 27.86 2.91
CA GLN A 137 -13.26 27.34 3.34
C GLN A 137 -12.31 27.31 2.14
N LYS A 138 -11.08 27.75 2.37
CA LYS A 138 -10.02 27.79 1.37
C LYS A 138 -9.94 26.42 0.68
N SER A 139 -10.00 26.43 -0.64
CA SER A 139 -10.15 25.26 -1.51
C SER A 139 -8.96 24.29 -1.53
N ASP A 140 -8.07 24.31 -0.54
CA ASP A 140 -6.81 23.58 -0.54
C ASP A 140 -6.47 22.91 0.81
N GLU A 141 -7.41 22.89 1.78
CA GLU A 141 -7.17 22.29 3.09
C GLU A 141 -7.68 20.84 3.09
N LEU A 142 -6.76 19.89 3.27
CA LEU A 142 -7.08 18.47 3.39
C LEU A 142 -7.43 18.12 4.84
N ALA A 143 -8.27 17.09 5.03
CA ALA A 143 -8.66 16.65 6.37
C ALA A 143 -7.47 16.25 7.25
N VAL A 144 -6.39 15.75 6.65
CA VAL A 144 -5.15 15.39 7.34
C VAL A 144 -4.37 16.61 7.85
N ASP A 145 -4.61 17.81 7.30
CA ASP A 145 -3.93 19.04 7.76
C ASP A 145 -4.34 19.41 9.18
N ALA A 146 -5.60 19.18 9.53
CA ALA A 146 -6.10 19.37 10.90
C ALA A 146 -5.35 18.46 11.88
N LEU A 147 -5.17 17.17 11.53
CA LEU A 147 -4.40 16.21 12.34
C LEU A 147 -2.93 16.63 12.46
N TYR A 148 -2.30 17.02 11.35
CA TYR A 148 -0.91 17.51 11.36
C TYR A 148 -0.75 18.72 12.27
N ASN A 149 -1.67 19.68 12.20
CA ASN A 149 -1.65 20.88 13.03
C ASN A 149 -1.88 20.53 14.52
N THR A 150 -2.76 19.58 14.84
CA THR A 150 -2.97 19.10 16.21
C THR A 150 -1.68 18.50 16.78
N ILE A 151 -1.01 17.62 16.04
CA ILE A 151 0.28 17.02 16.46
C ILE A 151 1.35 18.10 16.64
N LYS A 152 1.46 19.04 15.71
CA LYS A 152 2.42 20.14 15.76
C LYS A 152 2.17 21.05 16.98
N ASN A 153 0.92 21.38 17.25
CA ASN A 153 0.55 22.22 18.41
C ASN A 153 0.82 21.47 19.72
N ALA A 154 0.49 20.19 19.79
CA ALA A 154 0.79 19.34 20.95
C ALA A 154 2.31 19.29 21.22
N ALA A 155 3.14 19.03 20.20
CA ALA A 155 4.58 19.05 20.35
C ALA A 155 5.09 20.41 20.88
N ASN A 156 4.59 21.52 20.31
CA ASN A 156 4.96 22.86 20.73
C ASN A 156 4.58 23.17 22.19
N SER A 157 3.44 22.67 22.69
CA SER A 157 3.00 22.88 24.09
C SER A 157 3.95 22.20 25.09
N TYR A 158 4.67 21.18 24.67
CA TYR A 158 5.74 20.51 25.44
C TYR A 158 7.14 21.07 25.15
N GLY A 159 7.25 22.19 24.41
CA GLY A 159 8.54 22.77 24.04
C GLY A 159 9.32 21.96 22.98
N LEU A 160 8.65 21.04 22.30
CA LEU A 160 9.23 20.21 21.25
C LEU A 160 8.87 20.79 19.88
N ALA A 161 9.88 21.14 19.06
CA ALA A 161 9.65 21.49 17.66
C ALA A 161 9.72 20.24 16.78
N LEU A 162 8.77 20.09 15.86
CA LEU A 162 8.86 19.03 14.86
C LEU A 162 10.11 19.24 13.99
N PRO A 163 10.92 18.20 13.76
CA PRO A 163 12.08 18.31 12.90
C PRO A 163 11.70 18.80 11.49
N PRO A 164 12.51 19.67 10.85
CA PRO A 164 12.22 20.17 9.51
C PRO A 164 11.95 19.05 8.49
N GLN A 165 12.69 17.94 8.60
CA GLN A 165 12.52 16.77 7.73
C GLN A 165 11.11 16.18 7.81
N PHE A 166 10.47 16.19 8.98
CA PHE A 166 9.11 15.73 9.16
C PHE A 166 8.10 16.62 8.43
N THR A 167 8.32 17.94 8.48
CA THR A 167 7.47 18.92 7.76
C THR A 167 7.59 18.74 6.25
N GLU A 168 8.81 18.54 5.73
CA GLU A 168 9.03 18.33 4.30
C GLU A 168 8.47 16.98 3.84
N LEU A 169 8.64 15.91 4.63
CA LEU A 169 8.04 14.60 4.36
C LEU A 169 6.51 14.70 4.33
N TYR A 170 5.91 15.43 5.27
CA TYR A 170 4.47 15.66 5.29
C TYR A 170 3.99 16.39 4.04
N LYS A 171 4.63 17.49 3.66
CA LYS A 171 4.27 18.25 2.46
C LYS A 171 4.39 17.43 1.18
N ALA A 172 5.48 16.65 1.05
CA ALA A 172 5.74 15.81 -0.11
C ALA A 172 4.70 14.69 -0.28
N ASN A 173 4.15 14.18 0.82
CA ASN A 173 3.21 13.04 0.83
C ASN A 173 1.82 13.40 1.35
N ARG A 174 1.45 14.68 1.33
CA ARG A 174 0.23 15.22 1.94
C ARG A 174 -1.05 14.52 1.46
N HIS A 175 -1.13 14.21 0.17
CA HIS A 175 -2.30 13.53 -0.40
C HIS A 175 -2.38 12.06 0.03
N ASP A 176 -1.26 11.36 0.13
CA ASP A 176 -1.22 9.97 0.58
C ASP A 176 -1.57 9.88 2.07
N PHE A 177 -1.06 10.79 2.89
CA PHE A 177 -1.46 10.91 4.29
C PHE A 177 -2.96 11.23 4.44
N ASN A 178 -3.52 12.06 3.55
CA ASN A 178 -4.96 12.34 3.57
C ASN A 178 -5.80 11.12 3.20
N ASN A 179 -5.37 10.32 2.23
CA ASN A 179 -6.04 9.09 1.86
C ASN A 179 -6.00 8.07 3.01
N PHE A 180 -4.83 7.88 3.63
CA PHE A 180 -4.68 7.03 4.80
C PHE A 180 -5.54 7.51 5.98
N TYR A 181 -5.49 8.80 6.30
CA TYR A 181 -6.29 9.40 7.37
C TYR A 181 -7.78 9.21 7.11
N SER A 182 -8.25 9.50 5.89
CA SER A 182 -9.66 9.40 5.53
C SER A 182 -10.19 7.97 5.64
N ALA A 183 -9.36 6.97 5.30
CA ALA A 183 -9.69 5.56 5.42
C ALA A 183 -9.72 5.06 6.88
N ASN A 184 -9.01 5.73 7.80
CA ASN A 184 -8.84 5.29 9.19
C ASN A 184 -9.37 6.29 10.23
N ARG A 185 -10.25 7.22 9.84
CA ARG A 185 -10.76 8.28 10.72
C ARG A 185 -11.39 7.77 12.01
N ASN A 186 -12.11 6.65 11.93
CA ASN A 186 -12.76 6.02 13.07
C ASN A 186 -11.79 5.59 14.19
N VAL A 187 -10.53 5.38 13.86
CA VAL A 187 -9.45 5.05 14.81
C VAL A 187 -8.62 6.28 15.16
N ILE A 188 -8.34 7.13 14.16
CA ILE A 188 -7.41 8.27 14.33
C ILE A 188 -8.08 9.46 15.03
N ASP A 189 -9.33 9.78 14.70
CA ASP A 189 -10.05 10.93 15.30
C ASP A 189 -10.15 10.85 16.83
N PRO A 190 -10.48 9.68 17.46
CA PRO A 190 -10.48 9.56 18.91
C PRO A 190 -9.10 9.79 19.55
N ILE A 191 -8.02 9.35 18.88
CA ILE A 191 -6.65 9.57 19.35
C ILE A 191 -6.28 11.05 19.26
N ALA A 192 -6.62 11.71 18.15
CA ALA A 192 -6.40 13.15 17.98
C ALA A 192 -7.14 13.98 19.04
N GLN A 193 -8.39 13.64 19.33
CA GLN A 193 -9.18 14.28 20.40
C GLN A 193 -8.55 14.07 21.79
N MET A 194 -8.03 12.86 22.06
CA MET A 194 -7.35 12.58 23.33
C MET A 194 -6.10 13.44 23.48
N ILE A 195 -5.30 13.60 22.42
CA ILE A 195 -4.11 14.48 22.40
C ILE A 195 -4.53 15.93 22.66
N GLU A 196 -5.59 16.41 22.02
CA GLU A 196 -6.09 17.77 22.18
C GLU A 196 -6.57 18.06 23.62
N ASN A 197 -7.21 17.07 24.25
CA ASN A 197 -7.67 17.19 25.64
C ASN A 197 -6.53 17.18 26.68
N ILE A 198 -5.39 16.53 26.38
CA ILE A 198 -4.22 16.51 27.25
C ILE A 198 -3.42 17.83 27.15
N THR A 199 -3.52 18.54 26.04
CA THR A 199 -2.73 19.74 25.73
C THR A 199 -3.48 21.05 26.02
N ARG A 200 -4.73 20.97 26.49
CA ARG A 200 -5.51 22.09 27.05
C ARG A 200 -5.26 22.26 28.54
#